data_2a9a7c8659d565fa6f9c5e76a1bd9632
#
_entry.id   2a9a7c8659d565fa6f9c5e76a1bd9632
#
_cell.length_a   1.000
_cell.length_b   1.000
_cell.length_c   1.000
_cell.angle_alpha   90.00
_cell.angle_beta   90.00
_cell.angle_gamma   90.00
#
_symmetry.space_group_name_H-M   'P 1'
#
loop_
_entity.id
_entity.type
_entity.pdbx_description
1 polymer ?
#
loop_
_entity_poly.entity_id
_entity_poly.type
_entity_poly.pdbx_seq_one_letter_code
_entity_poly.pdbx_strand_id
1 'polypeptide(L)'
;MADISLVLKDVTKTFPERNGGIFNAVDKVNIEVAKGEMVTFLGPSGCGKTTTLRMIAGFVIPTSGSITIEGKDMTSVPVNERAIGFVFQNYALFPHMTIYKNVGYGLKARGEKDADIHDKIINALKLVGLSGDENRYPNQLSGGEQQRVALARVIVMEPSLLLMDEPLSNLDAKLRIHMRTEIRRIQKALGTTCLYVTHDQSEALTVSDRIVVMSRGKVEQIGTPLEIYGKPASTFVADFIGQANIVPAKVQKIDGDMITASISSVNAVTARRGFTATPAVNADIFFVVRPENISVQDKDSGAVKAAVQSSVFVGSHVEYDLLFNEKTIIKASVDFKPDMKLYKSGDIVSLDFDEKTTLFLDR
;
A
#
# COMPACT_ATOMS: atom_id res chain seq x y z
N MET A 1 24.32 -11.42 1.08
CA MET A 1 23.38 -10.58 1.82
C MET A 1 22.97 -9.46 0.90
N ALA A 2 21.70 -9.05 0.89
CA ALA A 2 21.29 -7.89 0.10
C ALA A 2 22.01 -6.63 0.62
N ASP A 3 22.44 -5.76 -0.28
CA ASP A 3 23.02 -4.47 0.07
C ASP A 3 21.88 -3.57 0.61
N ILE A 4 21.97 -3.12 1.86
CA ILE A 4 20.92 -2.37 2.55
C ILE A 4 21.13 -0.87 2.36
N SER A 5 20.14 -0.19 1.79
CA SER A 5 20.19 1.26 1.53
C SER A 5 19.64 2.08 2.70
N LEU A 6 18.60 1.61 3.40
CA LEU A 6 17.98 2.31 4.52
C LEU A 6 17.70 1.35 5.68
N VAL A 7 17.99 1.77 6.90
CA VAL A 7 17.61 1.10 8.15
C VAL A 7 16.93 2.10 9.08
N LEU A 8 15.73 1.74 9.54
CA LEU A 8 15.05 2.36 10.67
C LEU A 8 15.12 1.40 11.85
N LYS A 9 15.65 1.85 12.99
CA LYS A 9 15.75 1.05 14.21
C LYS A 9 15.07 1.77 15.37
N ASP A 10 13.97 1.18 15.86
CA ASP A 10 13.14 1.67 16.97
C ASP A 10 12.74 3.15 16.84
N VAL A 11 12.50 3.60 15.59
CA VAL A 11 12.21 5.00 15.29
C VAL A 11 10.87 5.38 15.88
N THR A 12 10.90 6.39 16.76
CA THR A 12 9.71 6.89 17.47
C THR A 12 9.60 8.40 17.30
N LYS A 13 8.38 8.89 17.09
CA LYS A 13 8.09 10.33 17.09
C LYS A 13 6.87 10.63 17.92
N THR A 14 7.06 11.48 18.90
CA THR A 14 6.00 12.00 19.76
C THR A 14 5.76 13.48 19.51
N PHE A 15 4.53 13.92 19.66
CA PHE A 15 4.14 15.32 19.64
C PHE A 15 3.33 15.66 20.89
N PRO A 16 3.48 16.87 21.46
CA PRO A 16 2.64 17.31 22.55
C PRO A 16 1.20 17.52 22.06
N GLU A 17 0.23 17.08 22.83
CA GLU A 17 -1.20 17.39 22.62
C GLU A 17 -1.62 18.68 23.33
N ARG A 18 -2.70 19.31 22.83
CA ARG A 18 -3.22 20.56 23.43
C ARG A 18 -3.70 20.41 24.88
N ASN A 19 -4.04 19.21 25.27
CA ASN A 19 -4.49 18.85 26.63
C ASN A 19 -3.35 18.49 27.60
N GLY A 20 -2.08 18.66 27.18
CA GLY A 20 -0.89 18.27 27.96
C GLY A 20 -0.48 16.80 27.83
N GLY A 21 -1.21 16.02 27.01
CA GLY A 21 -0.83 14.64 26.68
C GLY A 21 0.31 14.55 25.67
N ILE A 22 0.72 13.31 25.39
CA ILE A 22 1.72 12.99 24.38
C ILE A 22 1.06 12.07 23.34
N PHE A 23 1.08 12.49 22.08
CA PHE A 23 0.64 11.69 20.95
C PHE A 23 1.83 10.98 20.27
N ASN A 24 1.78 9.66 20.19
CA ASN A 24 2.76 8.85 19.45
C ASN A 24 2.38 8.78 17.99
N ALA A 25 2.93 9.66 17.17
CA ALA A 25 2.70 9.65 15.74
C ALA A 25 3.39 8.47 15.04
N VAL A 26 4.55 8.05 15.57
CA VAL A 26 5.31 6.87 15.14
C VAL A 26 5.86 6.20 16.39
N ASP A 27 5.69 4.88 16.51
CA ASP A 27 6.05 4.11 17.69
C ASP A 27 6.91 2.90 17.33
N LYS A 28 8.21 2.97 17.61
CA LYS A 28 9.23 1.91 17.47
C LYS A 28 9.20 1.23 16.09
N VAL A 29 9.17 2.04 15.04
CA VAL A 29 9.19 1.53 13.66
C VAL A 29 10.56 0.97 13.33
N ASN A 30 10.59 -0.30 12.88
CA ASN A 30 11.77 -1.03 12.45
C ASN A 30 11.58 -1.50 11.01
N ILE A 31 12.45 -1.07 10.09
CA ILE A 31 12.38 -1.40 8.66
C ILE A 31 13.79 -1.43 8.09
N GLU A 32 14.07 -2.41 7.26
CA GLU A 32 15.24 -2.46 6.41
C GLU A 32 14.80 -2.43 4.95
N VAL A 33 15.44 -1.61 4.12
CA VAL A 33 15.15 -1.47 2.69
C VAL A 33 16.40 -1.79 1.90
N ALA A 34 16.29 -2.75 0.99
CA ALA A 34 17.39 -3.15 0.12
C ALA A 34 17.63 -2.11 -0.98
N LYS A 35 18.85 -2.07 -1.50
CA LYS A 35 19.22 -1.18 -2.60
C LYS A 35 18.40 -1.49 -3.87
N GLY A 36 17.86 -0.45 -4.49
CA GLY A 36 16.99 -0.58 -5.68
C GLY A 36 15.58 -1.10 -5.39
N GLU A 37 15.23 -1.34 -4.12
CA GLU A 37 13.90 -1.77 -3.72
C GLU A 37 12.91 -0.59 -3.70
N MET A 38 11.66 -0.85 -4.06
CA MET A 38 10.55 0.07 -3.90
C MET A 38 9.64 -0.39 -2.77
N VAL A 39 9.68 0.31 -1.64
CA VAL A 39 8.88 0.02 -0.44
C VAL A 39 7.79 1.06 -0.26
N THR A 40 6.55 0.59 -0.11
CA THR A 40 5.40 1.48 0.09
C THR A 40 4.91 1.44 1.53
N PHE A 41 4.80 2.62 2.15
CA PHE A 41 4.06 2.81 3.39
C PHE A 41 2.58 3.01 3.09
N LEU A 42 1.76 2.11 3.57
CA LEU A 42 0.31 2.08 3.36
C LEU A 42 -0.42 2.06 4.71
N GLY A 43 -1.54 2.77 4.81
CA GLY A 43 -2.34 2.80 6.04
C GLY A 43 -3.35 3.94 6.05
N PRO A 44 -4.27 3.96 7.03
CA PRO A 44 -5.27 5.02 7.17
C PRO A 44 -4.63 6.41 7.34
N SER A 45 -5.43 7.46 7.12
CA SER A 45 -4.98 8.82 7.39
C SER A 45 -4.58 8.99 8.86
N GLY A 46 -3.45 9.67 9.11
CA GLY A 46 -2.94 9.90 10.46
C GLY A 46 -2.20 8.72 11.12
N CYS A 47 -1.97 7.60 10.44
CA CYS A 47 -1.26 6.44 11.01
C CYS A 47 0.27 6.59 11.08
N GLY A 48 0.86 7.71 10.65
CA GLY A 48 2.30 7.99 10.80
C GLY A 48 3.15 7.91 9.53
N LYS A 49 2.61 7.54 8.36
CA LYS A 49 3.35 7.38 7.08
C LYS A 49 4.17 8.60 6.69
N THR A 50 3.51 9.74 6.49
CA THR A 50 4.16 11.01 6.12
C THR A 50 5.14 11.48 7.19
N THR A 51 4.83 11.26 8.48
CA THR A 51 5.76 11.57 9.58
C THR A 51 7.03 10.74 9.48
N THR A 52 6.91 9.44 9.23
CA THR A 52 8.05 8.53 9.01
C THR A 52 8.86 8.98 7.79
N LEU A 53 8.20 9.27 6.67
CA LEU A 53 8.87 9.76 5.46
C LEU A 53 9.63 11.08 5.73
N ARG A 54 9.02 12.01 6.47
CA ARG A 54 9.67 13.29 6.83
C ARG A 54 10.83 13.13 7.79
N MET A 55 10.81 12.15 8.68
CA MET A 55 11.98 11.81 9.52
C MET A 55 13.13 11.26 8.67
N ILE A 56 12.84 10.35 7.73
CA ILE A 56 13.84 9.83 6.78
C ILE A 56 14.41 10.97 5.93
N ALA A 57 13.57 11.92 5.53
CA ALA A 57 14.00 13.10 4.77
C ALA A 57 14.83 14.10 5.58
N GLY A 58 14.74 14.09 6.91
CA GLY A 58 15.41 15.07 7.77
C GLY A 58 14.63 16.37 7.98
N PHE A 59 13.33 16.41 7.59
CA PHE A 59 12.44 17.53 7.93
C PHE A 59 11.97 17.49 9.38
N VAL A 60 11.98 16.30 9.99
CA VAL A 60 11.58 16.06 11.37
C VAL A 60 12.61 15.17 12.02
N ILE A 61 13.10 15.55 13.21
CA ILE A 61 14.01 14.73 14.00
C ILE A 61 13.18 13.72 14.81
N PRO A 62 13.54 12.41 14.83
CA PRO A 62 12.86 11.42 15.68
C PRO A 62 13.07 11.77 17.16
N THR A 63 12.12 11.35 18.00
CA THR A 63 12.22 11.49 19.47
C THR A 63 13.19 10.47 20.04
N SER A 64 13.22 9.25 19.45
CA SER A 64 14.18 8.19 19.76
C SER A 64 14.35 7.24 18.59
N GLY A 65 15.32 6.34 18.69
CA GLY A 65 15.69 5.42 17.62
C GLY A 65 16.72 6.02 16.65
N SER A 66 17.07 5.31 15.60
CA SER A 66 18.07 5.73 14.63
C SER A 66 17.64 5.51 13.18
N ILE A 67 18.16 6.36 12.29
CA ILE A 67 17.95 6.31 10.83
C ILE A 67 19.31 6.22 10.16
N THR A 68 19.56 5.14 9.44
CA THR A 68 20.81 4.94 8.70
C THR A 68 20.52 4.89 7.20
N ILE A 69 21.22 5.68 6.37
CA ILE A 69 21.13 5.67 4.91
C ILE A 69 22.52 5.39 4.35
N GLU A 70 22.63 4.40 3.45
CA GLU A 70 23.91 3.95 2.86
C GLU A 70 25.01 3.75 3.93
N GLY A 71 24.65 3.11 5.05
CA GLY A 71 25.54 2.82 6.17
C GLY A 71 25.92 4.01 7.06
N LYS A 72 25.40 5.23 6.78
CA LYS A 72 25.69 6.44 7.55
C LYS A 72 24.53 6.80 8.46
N ASP A 73 24.82 7.16 9.70
CA ASP A 73 23.79 7.67 10.63
C ASP A 73 23.31 9.06 10.16
N MET A 74 22.02 9.14 9.85
CA MET A 74 21.33 10.35 9.39
C MET A 74 20.31 10.87 10.41
N THR A 75 20.27 10.32 11.64
CA THR A 75 19.23 10.59 12.63
C THR A 75 19.04 12.08 12.90
N SER A 76 20.11 12.83 13.06
CA SER A 76 20.08 14.28 13.34
C SER A 76 20.55 15.15 12.16
N VAL A 77 20.92 14.55 11.03
CA VAL A 77 21.41 15.28 9.85
C VAL A 77 20.26 16.03 9.18
N PRO A 78 20.37 17.33 8.90
CA PRO A 78 19.31 18.11 8.25
C PRO A 78 19.14 17.74 6.78
N VAL A 79 17.96 18.06 6.22
CA VAL A 79 17.54 17.64 4.86
C VAL A 79 18.51 18.07 3.75
N ASN A 80 19.11 19.26 3.85
CA ASN A 80 20.04 19.81 2.85
C ASN A 80 21.39 19.08 2.77
N GLU A 81 21.71 18.28 3.78
CA GLU A 81 22.94 17.49 3.86
C GLU A 81 22.73 16.00 3.55
N ARG A 82 21.45 15.59 3.29
CA ARG A 82 21.14 14.22 2.88
C ARG A 82 21.10 14.12 1.36
N ALA A 83 21.77 13.11 0.80
CA ALA A 83 21.76 12.82 -0.64
C ALA A 83 20.45 12.13 -1.07
N ILE A 84 19.30 12.72 -0.77
CA ILE A 84 17.97 12.18 -1.04
C ILE A 84 17.22 13.06 -2.03
N GLY A 85 16.27 12.45 -2.75
CA GLY A 85 15.30 13.15 -3.58
C GLY A 85 13.91 13.08 -2.92
N PHE A 86 13.18 14.20 -2.94
CA PHE A 86 11.84 14.26 -2.36
C PHE A 86 10.82 14.78 -3.36
N VAL A 87 9.78 13.99 -3.64
CA VAL A 87 8.62 14.38 -4.45
C VAL A 87 7.45 14.67 -3.52
N PHE A 88 7.00 15.93 -3.50
CA PHE A 88 5.90 16.40 -2.68
C PHE A 88 4.54 16.10 -3.34
N GLN A 89 3.50 15.96 -2.53
CA GLN A 89 2.12 15.74 -2.95
C GLN A 89 1.59 16.80 -3.94
N ASN A 90 1.99 18.06 -3.78
CA ASN A 90 1.60 19.18 -4.64
C ASN A 90 2.62 19.51 -5.74
N TYR A 91 3.53 18.57 -6.04
CA TYR A 91 4.63 18.68 -7.01
C TYR A 91 5.62 19.81 -6.74
N ALA A 92 5.23 20.90 -6.07
CA ALA A 92 6.04 22.05 -5.69
C ALA A 92 6.87 22.63 -6.86
N LEU A 93 6.30 22.68 -8.08
CA LEU A 93 6.93 23.29 -9.24
C LEU A 93 6.99 24.81 -9.09
N PHE A 94 8.06 25.42 -9.62
CA PHE A 94 8.21 26.87 -9.69
C PHE A 94 7.39 27.40 -10.87
N PRO A 95 6.24 28.09 -10.66
CA PRO A 95 5.32 28.45 -11.73
C PRO A 95 5.87 29.50 -12.71
N HIS A 96 6.85 30.29 -12.26
CA HIS A 96 7.52 31.36 -13.02
C HIS A 96 8.75 30.87 -13.80
N MET A 97 9.08 29.58 -13.72
CA MET A 97 10.20 28.97 -14.42
C MET A 97 9.70 28.02 -15.51
N THR A 98 10.42 27.94 -16.62
CA THR A 98 10.21 26.92 -17.63
C THR A 98 10.50 25.52 -17.07
N ILE A 99 10.05 24.46 -17.76
CA ILE A 99 10.31 23.07 -17.38
C ILE A 99 11.80 22.80 -17.31
N TYR A 100 12.58 23.26 -18.29
CA TYR A 100 14.05 23.18 -18.29
C TYR A 100 14.64 23.76 -17.00
N LYS A 101 14.21 24.99 -16.64
CA LYS A 101 14.70 25.68 -15.44
C LYS A 101 14.24 25.00 -14.14
N ASN A 102 13.01 24.44 -14.12
CA ASN A 102 12.52 23.65 -12.99
C ASN A 102 13.40 22.44 -12.74
N VAL A 103 13.68 21.64 -13.79
CA VAL A 103 14.49 20.43 -13.68
C VAL A 103 15.94 20.77 -13.30
N GLY A 104 16.54 21.77 -13.93
CA GLY A 104 17.92 22.17 -13.68
C GLY A 104 18.16 22.97 -12.38
N TYR A 105 17.09 23.34 -11.65
CA TYR A 105 17.21 24.22 -10.48
C TYR A 105 18.18 23.69 -9.41
N GLY A 106 18.04 22.40 -9.06
CA GLY A 106 18.88 21.77 -8.04
C GLY A 106 20.36 21.70 -8.44
N LEU A 107 20.65 21.38 -9.72
CA LEU A 107 22.01 21.33 -10.23
C LEU A 107 22.67 22.71 -10.19
N LYS A 108 21.95 23.77 -10.58
CA LYS A 108 22.42 25.16 -10.48
C LYS A 108 22.65 25.59 -9.03
N ALA A 109 21.76 25.19 -8.11
CA ALA A 109 21.94 25.48 -6.68
C ALA A 109 23.16 24.79 -6.07
N ARG A 110 23.62 23.67 -6.64
CA ARG A 110 24.88 23.00 -6.31
C ARG A 110 26.11 23.65 -6.96
N GLY A 111 25.94 24.65 -7.83
CA GLY A 111 27.01 25.33 -8.51
C GLY A 111 27.56 24.59 -9.75
N GLU A 112 26.82 23.64 -10.28
CA GLU A 112 27.21 22.97 -11.54
C GLU A 112 27.17 23.96 -12.72
N LYS A 113 28.09 23.83 -13.68
CA LYS A 113 28.19 24.71 -14.84
C LYS A 113 27.08 24.42 -15.86
N ASP A 114 26.60 25.48 -16.54
CA ASP A 114 25.49 25.36 -17.51
C ASP A 114 25.79 24.37 -18.66
N ALA A 115 27.04 24.23 -19.09
CA ALA A 115 27.44 23.27 -20.11
C ALA A 115 27.26 21.81 -19.64
N ASP A 116 27.53 21.54 -18.35
CA ASP A 116 27.50 20.18 -17.80
C ASP A 116 26.08 19.74 -17.44
N ILE A 117 25.18 20.69 -17.16
CA ILE A 117 23.81 20.38 -16.74
C ILE A 117 22.84 20.18 -17.90
N HIS A 118 23.14 20.70 -19.10
CA HIS A 118 22.24 20.64 -20.26
C HIS A 118 21.87 19.20 -20.59
N ASP A 119 22.84 18.36 -20.82
CA ASP A 119 22.63 16.96 -21.21
C ASP A 119 21.92 16.17 -20.10
N LYS A 120 22.23 16.43 -18.82
CA LYS A 120 21.54 15.82 -17.68
C LYS A 120 20.06 16.18 -17.69
N ILE A 121 19.71 17.46 -17.89
CA ILE A 121 18.31 17.92 -17.94
C ILE A 121 17.56 17.25 -19.12
N ILE A 122 18.15 17.28 -20.33
CA ILE A 122 17.52 16.69 -21.51
C ILE A 122 17.31 15.18 -21.33
N ASN A 123 18.29 14.47 -20.78
CA ASN A 123 18.19 13.05 -20.48
C ASN A 123 17.10 12.76 -19.42
N ALA A 124 17.00 13.57 -18.36
CA ALA A 124 15.96 13.44 -17.37
C ALA A 124 14.56 13.67 -17.95
N LEU A 125 14.40 14.69 -18.81
CA LEU A 125 13.14 14.97 -19.50
C LEU A 125 12.77 13.85 -20.49
N LYS A 126 13.73 13.31 -21.22
CA LYS A 126 13.54 12.16 -22.09
C LYS A 126 13.08 10.93 -21.33
N LEU A 127 13.68 10.65 -20.16
CA LEU A 127 13.32 9.50 -19.31
C LEU A 127 11.86 9.55 -18.86
N VAL A 128 11.34 10.75 -18.56
CA VAL A 128 9.95 10.95 -18.15
C VAL A 128 9.00 11.27 -19.33
N GLY A 129 9.45 11.16 -20.59
CA GLY A 129 8.62 11.35 -21.80
C GLY A 129 8.15 12.79 -22.00
N LEU A 130 9.00 13.79 -21.72
CA LEU A 130 8.75 15.23 -21.89
C LEU A 130 9.78 15.89 -22.81
N SER A 131 10.32 15.16 -23.79
CA SER A 131 11.19 15.74 -24.80
C SER A 131 10.42 16.73 -25.68
N GLY A 132 10.96 17.92 -25.92
CA GLY A 132 10.37 18.99 -26.71
C GLY A 132 9.50 19.97 -25.89
N ASP A 133 9.32 19.73 -24.60
CA ASP A 133 8.51 20.57 -23.70
C ASP A 133 9.36 21.52 -22.83
N GLU A 134 10.67 21.60 -23.09
CA GLU A 134 11.67 22.29 -22.24
C GLU A 134 11.33 23.76 -21.96
N ASN A 135 10.73 24.44 -22.96
CA ASN A 135 10.43 25.87 -22.91
C ASN A 135 9.03 26.19 -22.37
N ARG A 136 8.18 25.17 -22.13
CA ARG A 136 6.84 25.37 -21.56
C ARG A 136 6.94 25.70 -20.07
N TYR A 137 5.84 26.27 -19.53
CA TYR A 137 5.68 26.57 -18.10
C TYR A 137 4.74 25.55 -17.45
N PRO A 138 4.80 25.36 -16.12
CA PRO A 138 3.92 24.41 -15.42
C PRO A 138 2.43 24.57 -15.69
N ASN A 139 1.93 25.79 -15.81
CA ASN A 139 0.53 26.08 -16.10
C ASN A 139 0.06 25.69 -17.52
N GLN A 140 0.99 25.32 -18.39
CA GLN A 140 0.71 24.84 -19.76
C GLN A 140 0.68 23.30 -19.82
N LEU A 141 0.79 22.62 -18.67
CA LEU A 141 0.88 21.17 -18.56
C LEU A 141 -0.34 20.60 -17.84
N SER A 142 -0.73 19.38 -18.24
CA SER A 142 -1.65 18.55 -17.46
C SER A 142 -1.05 18.13 -16.11
N GLY A 143 -1.87 17.72 -15.15
CA GLY A 143 -1.41 17.27 -13.84
C GLY A 143 -0.38 16.13 -13.92
N GLY A 144 -0.58 15.17 -14.82
CA GLY A 144 0.36 14.08 -15.04
C GLY A 144 1.70 14.55 -15.64
N GLU A 145 1.68 15.54 -16.53
CA GLU A 145 2.92 16.14 -17.05
C GLU A 145 3.65 16.93 -15.95
N GLN A 146 2.93 17.68 -15.11
CA GLN A 146 3.51 18.37 -13.97
C GLN A 146 4.19 17.42 -12.99
N GLN A 147 3.55 16.27 -12.71
CA GLN A 147 4.14 15.22 -11.89
C GLN A 147 5.42 14.66 -12.52
N ARG A 148 5.44 14.40 -13.83
CA ARG A 148 6.64 13.93 -14.53
C ARG A 148 7.77 14.97 -14.48
N VAL A 149 7.46 16.26 -14.55
CA VAL A 149 8.46 17.34 -14.32
C VAL A 149 9.00 17.30 -12.90
N ALA A 150 8.13 17.13 -11.89
CA ALA A 150 8.57 17.02 -10.50
C ALA A 150 9.49 15.80 -10.29
N LEU A 151 9.18 14.68 -10.92
CA LEU A 151 10.01 13.49 -10.89
C LEU A 151 11.35 13.72 -11.60
N ALA A 152 11.37 14.32 -12.79
CA ALA A 152 12.60 14.67 -13.52
C ALA A 152 13.50 15.59 -12.72
N ARG A 153 12.91 16.61 -12.02
CA ARG A 153 13.63 17.54 -11.15
C ARG A 153 14.39 16.84 -10.01
N VAL A 154 13.83 15.74 -9.52
CA VAL A 154 14.48 14.97 -8.45
C VAL A 154 15.48 13.98 -9.02
N ILE A 155 15.14 13.28 -10.09
CA ILE A 155 15.99 12.26 -10.73
C ILE A 155 17.29 12.85 -11.28
N VAL A 156 17.25 14.05 -11.85
CA VAL A 156 18.43 14.72 -12.42
C VAL A 156 19.55 14.92 -11.39
N MET A 157 19.20 14.92 -10.10
CA MET A 157 20.13 15.04 -8.98
C MET A 157 20.81 13.71 -8.61
N GLU A 158 20.43 12.59 -9.25
CA GLU A 158 20.93 11.24 -8.99
C GLU A 158 20.92 10.85 -7.50
N PRO A 159 19.76 10.93 -6.82
CA PRO A 159 19.68 10.67 -5.40
C PRO A 159 19.92 9.19 -5.08
N SER A 160 20.55 8.89 -3.94
CA SER A 160 20.72 7.51 -3.45
C SER A 160 19.37 6.91 -2.98
N LEU A 161 18.47 7.77 -2.51
CA LEU A 161 17.14 7.39 -2.01
C LEU A 161 16.09 8.39 -2.52
N LEU A 162 15.02 7.86 -3.13
CA LEU A 162 13.89 8.63 -3.62
C LEU A 162 12.70 8.49 -2.66
N LEU A 163 12.19 9.60 -2.18
CA LEU A 163 11.04 9.67 -1.28
C LEU A 163 9.87 10.31 -2.00
N MET A 164 8.70 9.67 -1.99
CA MET A 164 7.48 10.15 -2.65
C MET A 164 6.32 10.21 -1.64
N ASP A 165 5.81 11.41 -1.37
CA ASP A 165 4.68 11.64 -0.45
C ASP A 165 3.39 11.84 -1.24
N GLU A 166 2.57 10.78 -1.34
CA GLU A 166 1.29 10.73 -2.06
C GLU A 166 1.34 11.35 -3.49
N PRO A 167 2.30 10.93 -4.34
CA PRO A 167 2.57 11.64 -5.58
C PRO A 167 1.43 11.61 -6.60
N LEU A 168 0.46 10.69 -6.47
CA LEU A 168 -0.65 10.52 -7.42
C LEU A 168 -2.00 11.07 -6.92
N SER A 169 -2.04 11.61 -5.70
CA SER A 169 -3.30 12.01 -5.05
C SER A 169 -4.10 13.09 -5.82
N ASN A 170 -3.42 13.96 -6.56
CA ASN A 170 -4.02 15.08 -7.29
C ASN A 170 -4.42 14.72 -8.75
N LEU A 171 -4.34 13.45 -9.14
CA LEU A 171 -4.67 12.99 -10.49
C LEU A 171 -6.04 12.30 -10.54
N ASP A 172 -6.72 12.42 -11.69
CA ASP A 172 -7.92 11.62 -11.98
C ASP A 172 -7.61 10.11 -12.04
N ALA A 173 -8.63 9.27 -11.91
CA ALA A 173 -8.48 7.82 -11.80
C ALA A 173 -7.77 7.18 -13.01
N LYS A 174 -8.10 7.63 -14.25
CA LYS A 174 -7.50 7.09 -15.48
C LYS A 174 -6.02 7.43 -15.59
N LEU A 175 -5.68 8.68 -15.32
CA LEU A 175 -4.30 9.16 -15.36
C LEU A 175 -3.46 8.53 -14.25
N ARG A 176 -4.05 8.30 -13.07
CA ARG A 176 -3.41 7.63 -11.94
C ARG A 176 -2.96 6.22 -12.29
N ILE A 177 -3.82 5.42 -12.97
CA ILE A 177 -3.46 4.06 -13.42
C ILE A 177 -2.24 4.08 -14.34
N HIS A 178 -2.23 4.99 -15.31
CA HIS A 178 -1.08 5.14 -16.23
C HIS A 178 0.20 5.57 -15.49
N MET A 179 0.09 6.55 -14.61
CA MET A 179 1.24 7.08 -13.87
C MET A 179 1.87 6.09 -12.90
N ARG A 180 1.09 5.16 -12.30
CA ARG A 180 1.65 4.06 -11.50
C ARG A 180 2.67 3.25 -12.29
N THR A 181 2.29 2.83 -13.49
CA THR A 181 3.15 2.04 -14.38
C THR A 181 4.41 2.83 -14.78
N GLU A 182 4.26 4.12 -15.09
CA GLU A 182 5.38 4.98 -15.46
C GLU A 182 6.36 5.20 -14.31
N ILE A 183 5.88 5.49 -13.09
CA ILE A 183 6.75 5.64 -11.91
C ILE A 183 7.55 4.35 -11.68
N ARG A 184 6.88 3.20 -11.74
CA ARG A 184 7.55 1.90 -11.56
C ARG A 184 8.59 1.64 -12.65
N ARG A 185 8.27 1.92 -13.92
CA ARG A 185 9.19 1.80 -15.05
C ARG A 185 10.44 2.65 -14.86
N ILE A 186 10.24 3.92 -14.47
CA ILE A 186 11.34 4.87 -14.25
C ILE A 186 12.23 4.43 -13.08
N GLN A 187 11.63 4.04 -11.95
CA GLN A 187 12.35 3.56 -10.78
C GLN A 187 13.21 2.33 -11.11
N LYS A 188 12.65 1.36 -11.85
CA LYS A 188 13.39 0.17 -12.29
C LYS A 188 14.54 0.50 -13.26
N ALA A 189 14.31 1.42 -14.20
CA ALA A 189 15.34 1.85 -15.15
C ALA A 189 16.53 2.52 -14.47
N LEU A 190 16.27 3.26 -13.37
CA LEU A 190 17.29 3.94 -12.58
C LEU A 190 17.97 3.02 -11.56
N GLY A 191 17.32 1.92 -11.15
CA GLY A 191 17.79 1.09 -10.04
C GLY A 191 17.83 1.83 -8.69
N THR A 192 17.13 2.96 -8.56
CA THR A 192 17.16 3.80 -7.35
C THR A 192 16.26 3.19 -6.27
N THR A 193 16.73 3.18 -5.02
CA THR A 193 15.91 2.82 -3.86
C THR A 193 14.80 3.84 -3.68
N CYS A 194 13.56 3.39 -3.47
CA CYS A 194 12.40 4.26 -3.39
C CYS A 194 11.51 3.95 -2.20
N LEU A 195 11.14 4.98 -1.44
CA LEU A 195 10.05 4.93 -0.48
C LEU A 195 8.85 5.71 -1.01
N TYR A 196 7.72 5.04 -1.02
CA TYR A 196 6.47 5.57 -1.55
C TYR A 196 5.43 5.63 -0.43
N VAL A 197 4.77 6.75 -0.24
CA VAL A 197 3.64 6.88 0.70
C VAL A 197 2.36 7.00 -0.09
N THR A 198 1.37 6.22 0.26
CA THR A 198 0.00 6.34 -0.28
C THR A 198 -1.03 5.87 0.74
N HIS A 199 -2.27 6.24 0.54
CA HIS A 199 -3.45 5.65 1.19
C HIS A 199 -4.26 4.78 0.20
N ASP A 200 -3.88 4.75 -1.08
CA ASP A 200 -4.52 3.94 -2.13
C ASP A 200 -3.90 2.54 -2.17
N GLN A 201 -4.72 1.53 -1.83
CA GLN A 201 -4.30 0.13 -1.80
C GLN A 201 -3.88 -0.37 -3.18
N SER A 202 -4.59 0.03 -4.24
CA SER A 202 -4.27 -0.39 -5.61
C SER A 202 -2.93 0.18 -6.07
N GLU A 203 -2.54 1.37 -5.61
CA GLU A 203 -1.19 1.89 -5.83
C GLU A 203 -0.16 1.00 -5.17
N ALA A 204 -0.30 0.77 -3.86
CA ALA A 204 0.64 -0.04 -3.09
C ALA A 204 0.81 -1.45 -3.69
N LEU A 205 -0.29 -2.12 -4.01
CA LEU A 205 -0.26 -3.48 -4.57
C LEU A 205 0.38 -3.55 -5.97
N THR A 206 0.34 -2.44 -6.75
CA THR A 206 0.81 -2.42 -8.14
C THR A 206 2.29 -2.03 -8.25
N VAL A 207 2.76 -1.06 -7.45
CA VAL A 207 4.09 -0.47 -7.65
C VAL A 207 5.17 -1.07 -6.77
N SER A 208 4.84 -1.73 -5.66
CA SER A 208 5.78 -2.09 -4.60
C SER A 208 6.48 -3.42 -4.81
N ASP A 209 7.73 -3.51 -4.39
CA ASP A 209 8.39 -4.78 -4.10
C ASP A 209 7.95 -5.30 -2.73
N ARG A 210 7.84 -4.39 -1.73
CA ARG A 210 7.29 -4.68 -0.40
C ARG A 210 6.40 -3.54 0.07
N ILE A 211 5.40 -3.91 0.88
CA ILE A 211 4.45 -2.98 1.51
C ILE A 211 4.66 -3.03 3.03
N VAL A 212 4.68 -1.86 3.64
CA VAL A 212 4.66 -1.67 5.10
C VAL A 212 3.27 -1.16 5.46
N VAL A 213 2.44 -2.02 6.02
CA VAL A 213 1.11 -1.65 6.50
C VAL A 213 1.25 -1.03 7.88
N MET A 214 0.75 0.21 8.03
CA MET A 214 0.82 0.96 9.28
C MET A 214 -0.56 1.25 9.85
N SER A 215 -0.67 1.17 11.18
CA SER A 215 -1.83 1.59 11.94
C SER A 215 -1.40 2.23 13.25
N ARG A 216 -2.01 3.35 13.63
CA ARG A 216 -1.80 4.03 14.93
C ARG A 216 -0.32 4.20 15.31
N GLY A 217 0.51 4.59 14.34
CA GLY A 217 1.94 4.82 14.53
C GLY A 217 2.81 3.56 14.50
N LYS A 218 2.23 2.37 14.36
CA LYS A 218 2.93 1.07 14.40
C LYS A 218 2.90 0.39 13.03
N VAL A 219 3.87 -0.50 12.83
CA VAL A 219 3.89 -1.43 11.71
C VAL A 219 3.07 -2.65 12.08
N GLU A 220 2.03 -2.93 11.31
CA GLU A 220 1.16 -4.11 11.46
C GLU A 220 1.71 -5.32 10.71
N GLN A 221 2.18 -5.10 9.48
CA GLN A 221 2.77 -6.14 8.65
C GLN A 221 3.73 -5.54 7.61
N ILE A 222 4.79 -6.29 7.29
CA ILE A 222 5.68 -6.03 6.16
C ILE A 222 5.71 -7.29 5.30
N GLY A 223 5.53 -7.14 3.99
CA GLY A 223 5.58 -8.27 3.06
C GLY A 223 5.46 -7.82 1.61
N THR A 224 5.60 -8.76 0.68
CA THR A 224 5.27 -8.55 -0.72
C THR A 224 3.77 -8.27 -0.91
N PRO A 225 3.33 -7.66 -2.00
CA PRO A 225 1.90 -7.47 -2.28
C PRO A 225 1.08 -8.77 -2.15
N LEU A 226 1.60 -9.89 -2.65
CA LEU A 226 0.95 -11.20 -2.56
C LEU A 226 0.84 -11.72 -1.11
N GLU A 227 1.86 -11.50 -0.28
CA GLU A 227 1.82 -11.89 1.13
C GLU A 227 0.83 -11.04 1.92
N ILE A 228 0.85 -9.72 1.73
CA ILE A 228 -0.07 -8.80 2.42
C ILE A 228 -1.53 -9.11 2.09
N TYR A 229 -1.83 -9.40 0.81
CA TYR A 229 -3.18 -9.73 0.36
C TYR A 229 -3.63 -11.14 0.75
N GLY A 230 -2.78 -12.14 0.48
CA GLY A 230 -3.13 -13.55 0.63
C GLY A 230 -2.86 -14.14 2.02
N LYS A 231 -1.99 -13.49 2.84
CA LYS A 231 -1.61 -13.95 4.18
C LYS A 231 -1.59 -12.76 5.16
N PRO A 232 -2.71 -12.08 5.37
CA PRO A 232 -2.79 -10.98 6.33
C PRO A 232 -2.45 -11.47 7.74
N ALA A 233 -1.66 -10.66 8.48
CA ALA A 233 -1.23 -11.00 9.83
C ALA A 233 -2.29 -10.71 10.91
N SER A 234 -3.35 -9.96 10.57
CA SER A 234 -4.43 -9.61 11.49
C SER A 234 -5.72 -9.31 10.71
N THR A 235 -6.84 -9.31 11.42
CA THR A 235 -8.13 -8.88 10.87
C THR A 235 -8.09 -7.45 10.36
N PHE A 236 -7.31 -6.56 11.03
CA PHE A 236 -7.09 -5.21 10.53
C PHE A 236 -6.44 -5.21 9.14
N VAL A 237 -5.37 -5.97 8.93
CA VAL A 237 -4.71 -6.04 7.60
C VAL A 237 -5.64 -6.66 6.58
N ALA A 238 -6.38 -7.71 6.94
CA ALA A 238 -7.34 -8.36 6.06
C ALA A 238 -8.45 -7.42 5.56
N ASP A 239 -9.01 -6.62 6.47
CA ASP A 239 -10.08 -5.65 6.18
C ASP A 239 -9.55 -4.41 5.45
N PHE A 240 -8.36 -3.93 5.88
CA PHE A 240 -7.78 -2.74 5.31
C PHE A 240 -7.24 -2.95 3.88
N ILE A 241 -6.76 -4.15 3.52
CA ILE A 241 -6.22 -4.47 2.19
C ILE A 241 -7.26 -5.23 1.37
N GLY A 242 -7.99 -4.52 0.54
CA GLY A 242 -9.14 -5.07 -0.20
C GLY A 242 -10.36 -5.23 0.70
N GLN A 243 -11.33 -5.97 0.24
CA GLN A 243 -12.49 -6.35 1.05
C GLN A 243 -12.27 -7.76 1.61
N ALA A 244 -12.65 -7.97 2.88
CA ALA A 244 -12.63 -9.29 3.48
C ALA A 244 -13.91 -9.53 4.27
N ASN A 245 -14.45 -10.75 4.19
CA ASN A 245 -15.45 -11.20 5.14
C ASN A 245 -14.73 -11.70 6.38
N ILE A 246 -15.04 -11.13 7.54
CA ILE A 246 -14.47 -11.49 8.84
C ILE A 246 -15.60 -11.96 9.72
N VAL A 247 -15.64 -13.26 9.96
CA VAL A 247 -16.74 -13.91 10.70
C VAL A 247 -16.19 -14.50 11.99
N PRO A 248 -16.75 -14.18 13.17
CA PRO A 248 -16.39 -14.84 14.42
C PRO A 248 -16.55 -16.36 14.29
N ALA A 249 -15.57 -17.10 14.80
CA ALA A 249 -15.53 -18.54 14.73
C ALA A 249 -15.01 -19.14 16.05
N LYS A 250 -15.38 -20.39 16.32
CA LYS A 250 -14.96 -21.11 17.51
C LYS A 250 -14.26 -22.41 17.12
N VAL A 251 -13.04 -22.61 17.59
CA VAL A 251 -12.19 -23.78 17.27
C VAL A 251 -12.86 -25.06 17.74
N GLN A 252 -13.03 -26.02 16.85
CA GLN A 252 -13.55 -27.36 17.17
C GLN A 252 -12.42 -28.41 17.11
N LYS A 253 -11.57 -28.37 16.08
CA LYS A 253 -10.50 -29.32 15.86
C LYS A 253 -9.28 -28.62 15.27
N ILE A 254 -8.10 -29.14 15.61
CA ILE A 254 -6.80 -28.66 15.07
C ILE A 254 -6.08 -29.88 14.52
N ASP A 255 -5.58 -29.75 13.27
CA ASP A 255 -4.80 -30.79 12.60
C ASP A 255 -3.61 -30.12 11.87
N GLY A 256 -2.49 -30.00 12.57
CA GLY A 256 -1.33 -29.25 12.11
C GLY A 256 -1.66 -27.75 11.87
N ASP A 257 -1.53 -27.31 10.63
CA ASP A 257 -1.86 -25.94 10.22
C ASP A 257 -3.33 -25.75 9.81
N MET A 258 -4.11 -26.82 9.78
CA MET A 258 -5.54 -26.79 9.47
C MET A 258 -6.36 -26.70 10.76
N ILE A 259 -7.32 -25.81 10.76
CA ILE A 259 -8.29 -25.61 11.84
C ILE A 259 -9.67 -25.89 11.28
N THR A 260 -10.47 -26.71 11.99
CA THR A 260 -11.91 -26.78 11.80
C THR A 260 -12.57 -25.93 12.89
N ALA A 261 -13.38 -24.97 12.50
CA ALA A 261 -14.06 -24.10 13.44
C ALA A 261 -15.53 -23.90 13.03
N SER A 262 -16.41 -23.74 14.03
CA SER A 262 -17.79 -23.36 13.79
C SER A 262 -17.88 -21.87 13.52
N ILE A 263 -18.50 -21.49 12.41
CA ILE A 263 -18.80 -20.10 12.01
C ILE A 263 -20.27 -19.74 12.27
N SER A 264 -21.08 -20.70 12.67
CA SER A 264 -22.46 -20.56 13.15
C SER A 264 -22.85 -21.80 13.98
N SER A 265 -24.04 -21.82 14.52
CA SER A 265 -24.58 -22.97 15.28
C SER A 265 -24.70 -24.27 14.45
N VAL A 266 -24.70 -24.16 13.12
CA VAL A 266 -24.98 -25.29 12.20
C VAL A 266 -23.78 -25.56 11.27
N ASN A 267 -22.92 -24.58 11.02
CA ASN A 267 -21.89 -24.68 10.00
C ASN A 267 -20.48 -24.68 10.62
N ALA A 268 -19.68 -25.67 10.24
CA ALA A 268 -18.26 -25.71 10.49
C ALA A 268 -17.49 -25.63 9.15
N VAL A 269 -16.37 -24.92 9.17
CA VAL A 269 -15.46 -24.80 8.02
C VAL A 269 -14.06 -25.20 8.43
N THR A 270 -13.30 -25.71 7.47
CA THR A 270 -11.88 -26.03 7.64
C THR A 270 -11.06 -25.07 6.79
N ALA A 271 -10.05 -24.43 7.38
CA ALA A 271 -9.17 -23.51 6.68
C ALA A 271 -7.78 -23.48 7.34
N ARG A 272 -6.82 -22.81 6.69
CA ARG A 272 -5.47 -22.66 7.22
C ARG A 272 -5.43 -21.70 8.40
N ARG A 273 -4.50 -21.98 9.32
CA ARG A 273 -4.12 -21.06 10.39
C ARG A 273 -3.23 -19.94 9.82
N GLY A 274 -3.63 -18.70 10.02
CA GLY A 274 -2.89 -17.50 9.60
C GLY A 274 -1.99 -16.89 10.70
N PHE A 275 -1.86 -17.55 11.84
CA PHE A 275 -1.05 -17.13 12.99
C PHE A 275 -0.17 -18.25 13.53
N THR A 276 0.88 -17.89 14.28
CA THR A 276 1.92 -18.85 14.70
C THR A 276 1.55 -19.67 15.94
N ALA A 277 0.80 -19.07 16.88
CA ALA A 277 0.37 -19.74 18.10
C ALA A 277 -0.66 -20.84 17.79
N THR A 278 -0.60 -21.99 18.46
CA THR A 278 -1.63 -23.03 18.37
C THR A 278 -2.79 -22.64 19.30
N PRO A 279 -4.00 -22.39 18.79
CA PRO A 279 -5.13 -22.03 19.64
C PRO A 279 -5.58 -23.24 20.46
N ALA A 280 -6.26 -23.01 21.58
CA ALA A 280 -6.95 -24.07 22.28
C ALA A 280 -8.26 -24.46 21.55
N VAL A 281 -8.73 -25.67 21.76
CA VAL A 281 -10.12 -26.04 21.38
C VAL A 281 -11.08 -25.13 22.17
N ASN A 282 -12.15 -24.68 21.52
CA ASN A 282 -13.11 -23.67 21.99
C ASN A 282 -12.55 -22.23 22.06
N ALA A 283 -11.32 -21.94 21.60
CA ALA A 283 -10.85 -20.56 21.46
C ALA A 283 -11.69 -19.79 20.43
N ASP A 284 -11.89 -18.51 20.69
CA ASP A 284 -12.51 -17.59 19.77
C ASP A 284 -11.45 -17.11 18.76
N ILE A 285 -11.75 -17.21 17.47
CA ILE A 285 -10.94 -16.83 16.33
C ILE A 285 -11.82 -16.18 15.26
N PHE A 286 -11.21 -15.72 14.17
CA PHE A 286 -11.93 -15.13 13.05
C PHE A 286 -11.71 -15.96 11.78
N PHE A 287 -12.79 -16.38 11.14
CA PHE A 287 -12.79 -16.90 9.78
C PHE A 287 -12.72 -15.73 8.81
N VAL A 288 -11.72 -15.76 7.92
CA VAL A 288 -11.45 -14.69 6.96
C VAL A 288 -11.46 -15.25 5.54
N VAL A 289 -12.31 -14.69 4.71
CA VAL A 289 -12.44 -15.08 3.30
C VAL A 289 -12.66 -13.85 2.41
N ARG A 290 -11.95 -13.80 1.29
CA ARG A 290 -12.13 -12.76 0.28
C ARG A 290 -13.41 -12.99 -0.51
N PRO A 291 -14.15 -11.93 -0.93
CA PRO A 291 -15.37 -12.06 -1.72
C PRO A 291 -15.20 -12.89 -3.00
N GLU A 292 -14.07 -12.73 -3.69
CA GLU A 292 -13.73 -13.46 -4.92
C GLU A 292 -13.38 -14.94 -4.70
N ASN A 293 -13.11 -15.35 -3.47
CA ASN A 293 -12.81 -16.72 -3.09
C ASN A 293 -14.04 -17.49 -2.60
N ILE A 294 -15.22 -16.91 -2.75
CA ILE A 294 -16.49 -17.54 -2.39
C ILE A 294 -17.20 -18.00 -3.68
N SER A 295 -17.40 -19.29 -3.81
CA SER A 295 -18.26 -19.84 -4.85
C SER A 295 -19.73 -19.79 -4.43
N VAL A 296 -20.57 -19.18 -5.26
CA VAL A 296 -22.02 -19.11 -5.06
C VAL A 296 -22.69 -20.09 -6.01
N GLN A 297 -23.41 -21.07 -5.48
CA GLN A 297 -23.97 -22.20 -6.22
C GLN A 297 -25.47 -22.39 -5.88
N ASP A 298 -26.14 -23.25 -6.64
CA ASP A 298 -27.53 -23.62 -6.32
C ASP A 298 -27.65 -24.22 -4.91
N LYS A 299 -28.81 -24.01 -4.29
CA LYS A 299 -29.08 -24.33 -2.87
C LYS A 299 -28.73 -25.77 -2.44
N ASP A 300 -28.73 -26.73 -3.37
CA ASP A 300 -28.51 -28.14 -3.06
C ASP A 300 -27.05 -28.59 -3.23
N SER A 301 -26.15 -27.68 -3.61
CA SER A 301 -24.77 -28.02 -4.00
C SER A 301 -23.75 -27.99 -2.85
N GLY A 302 -24.07 -27.43 -1.67
CA GLY A 302 -23.10 -27.27 -0.57
C GLY A 302 -23.74 -27.23 0.81
N ALA A 303 -22.90 -27.33 1.86
CA ALA A 303 -23.32 -27.39 3.26
C ALA A 303 -23.71 -26.02 3.85
N VAL A 304 -23.06 -24.96 3.42
CA VAL A 304 -23.28 -23.61 3.95
C VAL A 304 -24.35 -22.91 3.13
N LYS A 305 -25.47 -22.56 3.73
CA LYS A 305 -26.58 -21.87 3.07
C LYS A 305 -26.62 -20.41 3.41
N ALA A 306 -27.01 -19.58 2.42
CA ALA A 306 -27.23 -18.15 2.60
C ALA A 306 -28.43 -17.67 1.76
N ALA A 307 -29.10 -16.63 2.21
CA ALA A 307 -30.15 -15.96 1.44
C ALA A 307 -29.54 -14.72 0.74
N VAL A 308 -29.78 -14.60 -0.55
CA VAL A 308 -29.37 -13.41 -1.31
C VAL A 308 -30.18 -12.21 -0.84
N GLN A 309 -29.52 -11.19 -0.31
CA GLN A 309 -30.13 -9.90 0.03
C GLN A 309 -30.08 -8.92 -1.12
N SER A 310 -28.92 -8.79 -1.74
CA SER A 310 -28.70 -7.94 -2.92
C SER A 310 -27.82 -8.62 -3.97
N SER A 311 -28.01 -8.21 -5.21
CA SER A 311 -27.22 -8.65 -6.37
C SER A 311 -26.96 -7.43 -7.26
N VAL A 312 -25.71 -7.07 -7.48
CA VAL A 312 -25.32 -5.90 -8.26
C VAL A 312 -24.33 -6.31 -9.36
N PHE A 313 -24.71 -6.05 -10.61
CA PHE A 313 -23.81 -6.25 -11.75
C PHE A 313 -22.86 -5.07 -11.92
N VAL A 314 -21.54 -5.31 -11.87
CA VAL A 314 -20.48 -4.30 -11.92
C VAL A 314 -19.66 -4.41 -13.23
N GLY A 315 -20.22 -5.05 -14.25
CA GLY A 315 -19.59 -5.23 -15.56
C GLY A 315 -18.80 -6.52 -15.66
N SER A 316 -17.60 -6.61 -15.07
CA SER A 316 -16.78 -7.83 -15.10
C SER A 316 -17.21 -8.91 -14.12
N HIS A 317 -17.96 -8.56 -13.08
CA HIS A 317 -18.40 -9.47 -12.03
C HIS A 317 -19.77 -9.06 -11.47
N VAL A 318 -20.34 -9.95 -10.68
CA VAL A 318 -21.57 -9.72 -9.90
C VAL A 318 -21.21 -9.73 -8.43
N GLU A 319 -21.57 -8.69 -7.71
CA GLU A 319 -21.44 -8.59 -6.27
C GLU A 319 -22.76 -9.06 -5.61
N TYR A 320 -22.63 -9.94 -4.63
CA TYR A 320 -23.73 -10.44 -3.82
C TYR A 320 -23.53 -10.08 -2.37
N ASP A 321 -24.56 -9.52 -1.72
CA ASP A 321 -24.70 -9.52 -0.27
C ASP A 321 -25.56 -10.72 0.14
N LEU A 322 -24.97 -11.61 0.93
CA LEU A 322 -25.53 -12.91 1.28
C LEU A 322 -25.76 -12.96 2.79
N LEU A 323 -27.01 -13.08 3.22
CA LEU A 323 -27.35 -13.29 4.62
C LEU A 323 -27.04 -14.73 5.00
N PHE A 324 -25.92 -14.92 5.68
CA PHE A 324 -25.36 -16.22 6.04
C PHE A 324 -26.04 -16.85 7.28
N ASN A 325 -26.39 -16.00 8.25
CA ASN A 325 -27.21 -16.35 9.40
C ASN A 325 -28.12 -15.16 9.73
N GLU A 326 -28.90 -15.21 10.80
CA GLU A 326 -29.86 -14.13 11.11
C GLU A 326 -29.29 -12.72 11.16
N LYS A 327 -27.94 -12.55 11.23
CA LYS A 327 -27.29 -11.25 11.46
C LYS A 327 -26.03 -11.00 10.62
N THR A 328 -25.42 -12.05 10.03
CA THR A 328 -24.12 -11.91 9.35
C THR A 328 -24.33 -11.84 7.84
N ILE A 329 -23.87 -10.75 7.25
CA ILE A 329 -23.81 -10.61 5.79
C ILE A 329 -22.41 -10.99 5.34
N ILE A 330 -22.33 -11.88 4.36
CA ILE A 330 -21.12 -12.25 3.63
C ILE A 330 -21.20 -11.67 2.23
N LYS A 331 -20.14 -11.00 1.79
CA LYS A 331 -20.03 -10.49 0.43
C LYS A 331 -19.35 -11.51 -0.47
N ALA A 332 -19.91 -11.76 -1.64
CA ALA A 332 -19.27 -12.58 -2.67
C ALA A 332 -19.15 -11.79 -3.97
N SER A 333 -18.04 -12.01 -4.68
CA SER A 333 -17.79 -11.43 -6.00
C SER A 333 -17.55 -12.54 -6.99
N VAL A 334 -18.46 -12.71 -7.94
CA VAL A 334 -18.44 -13.82 -8.90
C VAL A 334 -18.21 -13.27 -10.30
N ASP A 335 -17.18 -13.76 -11.00
CA ASP A 335 -16.87 -13.36 -12.37
C ASP A 335 -18.08 -13.54 -13.28
N PHE A 336 -18.44 -12.50 -14.03
CA PHE A 336 -19.56 -12.55 -14.95
C PHE A 336 -19.24 -13.39 -16.18
N LYS A 337 -20.13 -14.35 -16.46
CA LYS A 337 -20.17 -15.11 -17.71
C LYS A 337 -21.55 -14.96 -18.35
N PRO A 338 -21.66 -14.79 -19.69
CA PRO A 338 -22.94 -14.54 -20.34
C PRO A 338 -24.05 -15.56 -20.02
N ASP A 339 -23.67 -16.82 -19.82
CA ASP A 339 -24.62 -17.94 -19.59
C ASP A 339 -24.77 -18.31 -18.10
N MET A 340 -24.17 -17.50 -17.18
CA MET A 340 -24.28 -17.80 -15.76
C MET A 340 -25.69 -17.51 -15.23
N LYS A 341 -26.11 -18.31 -14.26
CA LYS A 341 -27.32 -18.06 -13.49
C LYS A 341 -27.09 -16.87 -12.54
N LEU A 342 -27.93 -15.86 -12.66
CA LEU A 342 -27.96 -14.74 -11.73
C LEU A 342 -28.99 -14.99 -10.64
N TYR A 343 -28.55 -14.95 -9.39
CA TYR A 343 -29.42 -15.06 -8.22
C TYR A 343 -30.00 -13.70 -7.85
N LYS A 344 -31.25 -13.69 -7.40
CA LYS A 344 -32.01 -12.50 -7.04
C LYS A 344 -32.25 -12.45 -5.53
N SER A 345 -32.61 -11.28 -5.03
CA SER A 345 -33.00 -11.11 -3.63
C SER A 345 -34.11 -12.10 -3.28
N GLY A 346 -33.94 -12.83 -2.18
CA GLY A 346 -34.81 -13.90 -1.71
C GLY A 346 -34.39 -15.30 -2.13
N ASP A 347 -33.53 -15.47 -3.12
CA ASP A 347 -33.03 -16.81 -3.51
C ASP A 347 -32.16 -17.40 -2.39
N ILE A 348 -32.26 -18.70 -2.19
CA ILE A 348 -31.35 -19.43 -1.29
C ILE A 348 -30.25 -20.05 -2.13
N VAL A 349 -29.02 -19.80 -1.75
CA VAL A 349 -27.80 -20.28 -2.41
C VAL A 349 -26.95 -21.11 -1.45
N SER A 350 -26.06 -21.92 -2.00
CA SER A 350 -24.98 -22.58 -1.27
C SER A 350 -23.68 -21.83 -1.46
N LEU A 351 -22.92 -21.71 -0.39
CA LEU A 351 -21.59 -21.13 -0.39
C LEU A 351 -20.55 -22.23 -0.24
N ASP A 352 -19.50 -22.13 -1.04
CA ASP A 352 -18.31 -22.97 -0.92
C ASP A 352 -17.07 -22.11 -0.76
N PHE A 353 -16.15 -22.50 0.12
CA PHE A 353 -14.95 -21.79 0.52
C PHE A 353 -13.72 -22.64 0.19
N ASP A 354 -12.85 -22.14 -0.66
CA ASP A 354 -11.60 -22.83 -0.96
C ASP A 354 -10.65 -22.78 0.27
N GLU A 355 -10.35 -23.95 0.83
CA GLU A 355 -9.48 -24.13 1.98
C GLU A 355 -8.06 -23.55 1.81
N LYS A 356 -7.60 -23.37 0.56
CA LYS A 356 -6.29 -22.82 0.25
C LYS A 356 -6.24 -21.30 0.32
N THR A 357 -7.38 -20.65 0.12
CA THR A 357 -7.49 -19.18 0.04
C THR A 357 -8.24 -18.58 1.23
N THR A 358 -8.76 -19.42 2.12
CA THR A 358 -9.39 -19.01 3.38
C THR A 358 -8.43 -19.18 4.55
N LEU A 359 -8.59 -18.32 5.56
CA LEU A 359 -7.72 -18.27 6.72
C LEU A 359 -8.50 -18.16 8.03
N PHE A 360 -7.90 -18.65 9.12
CA PHE A 360 -8.29 -18.25 10.47
C PHE A 360 -7.25 -17.30 11.06
N LEU A 361 -7.71 -16.20 11.67
CA LEU A 361 -6.89 -15.22 12.37
C LEU A 361 -7.31 -15.16 13.84
N ASP A 362 -6.38 -14.80 14.72
CA ASP A 362 -6.58 -14.68 16.17
C ASP A 362 -6.90 -13.25 16.63
N ARG A 363 -6.72 -12.26 15.78
CA ARG A 363 -6.95 -10.84 16.06
C ARG A 363 -7.20 -10.01 14.79
#